data_d78423b9c8d80659820f0808ea431d84
#
_entry.id   d78423b9c8d80659820f0808ea431d84
#
_cell.length_a   1.000
_cell.length_b   1.000
_cell.length_c   1.000
_cell.angle_alpha   90.00
_cell.angle_beta   90.00
_cell.angle_gamma   90.00
#
_symmetry.space_group_name_H-M   'P 1'
#
loop_
_entity.id
_entity.type
_entity.pdbx_description
1 polymer ?
#
loop_
_entity_poly.entity_id
_entity_poly.type
_entity_poly.pdbx_seq_one_letter_code
_entity_poly.pdbx_strand_id
1 'polypeptide(L)'
;MKNGMKLTTYMVALAFGASLALPVLSLGADEKASAATQTIKGEVVDLMCYLDHGAKGEKHKGCAKKCIESGGPVGLLTADDQLYLVIGDHQPLNKELSAKAAETITLKGKVVERNGMKMIENAELQD
;
A
#
# COMPACT_ATOMS: atom_id res chain seq x y z
N MET A 1 -83.22 -13.66 -21.22
CA MET A 1 -82.51 -14.96 -21.16
C MET A 1 -81.42 -14.86 -20.16
N LYS A 2 -81.47 -15.70 -19.17
CA LYS A 2 -80.67 -15.63 -17.92
C LYS A 2 -79.32 -16.28 -18.12
N ASN A 3 -78.24 -15.58 -17.86
CA ASN A 3 -76.94 -16.20 -17.69
C ASN A 3 -76.37 -15.87 -16.33
N GLY A 4 -76.38 -16.90 -15.49
CA GLY A 4 -75.91 -16.86 -14.13
C GLY A 4 -74.38 -16.70 -14.03
N MET A 5 -74.01 -15.75 -13.30
CA MET A 5 -72.63 -15.48 -12.97
C MET A 5 -72.26 -16.33 -11.75
N LYS A 6 -71.39 -17.30 -11.99
CA LYS A 6 -70.84 -18.11 -10.90
C LYS A 6 -69.67 -17.35 -10.26
N LEU A 7 -69.93 -16.92 -9.05
CA LEU A 7 -68.95 -16.29 -8.20
C LEU A 7 -67.99 -17.35 -7.65
N THR A 8 -66.77 -17.39 -8.21
CA THR A 8 -65.74 -18.29 -7.71
C THR A 8 -64.91 -17.51 -6.66
N THR A 9 -65.13 -17.89 -5.44
CA THR A 9 -64.39 -17.32 -4.29
C THR A 9 -62.95 -17.85 -4.33
N TYR A 10 -61.99 -17.03 -4.66
CA TYR A 10 -60.57 -17.33 -4.49
C TYR A 10 -60.14 -16.95 -3.06
N MET A 11 -59.91 -17.98 -2.25
CA MET A 11 -59.22 -17.82 -0.98
C MET A 11 -57.75 -17.48 -1.26
N VAL A 12 -57.36 -16.25 -0.98
CA VAL A 12 -55.94 -15.84 -0.96
C VAL A 12 -55.36 -16.27 0.38
N ALA A 13 -54.59 -17.33 0.37
CA ALA A 13 -53.79 -17.72 1.51
C ALA A 13 -52.60 -16.73 1.63
N LEU A 14 -52.64 -15.88 2.64
CA LEU A 14 -51.51 -15.04 3.07
C LEU A 14 -50.46 -15.93 3.72
N ALA A 15 -49.44 -16.32 2.95
CA ALA A 15 -48.23 -16.90 3.49
C ALA A 15 -47.37 -15.77 4.09
N PHE A 16 -47.36 -15.68 5.41
CA PHE A 16 -46.40 -14.89 6.15
C PHE A 16 -45.01 -15.50 5.97
N GLY A 17 -44.26 -15.03 5.00
CA GLY A 17 -42.82 -15.30 4.88
C GLY A 17 -42.06 -14.58 5.99
N ALA A 18 -41.70 -15.31 7.03
CA ALA A 18 -40.74 -14.80 8.02
C ALA A 18 -39.37 -14.61 7.34
N SER A 19 -39.08 -13.38 6.96
CA SER A 19 -37.76 -12.97 6.47
C SER A 19 -36.80 -12.98 7.64
N LEU A 20 -36.03 -14.07 7.79
CA LEU A 20 -34.87 -14.08 8.70
C LEU A 20 -33.82 -13.13 8.13
N ALA A 21 -33.81 -11.90 8.62
CA ALA A 21 -32.70 -10.98 8.42
C ALA A 21 -31.50 -11.51 9.21
N LEU A 22 -30.59 -12.20 8.52
CA LEU A 22 -29.27 -12.51 9.08
C LEU A 22 -28.51 -11.19 9.27
N PRO A 23 -28.00 -10.87 10.46
CA PRO A 23 -27.10 -9.76 10.62
C PRO A 23 -25.84 -10.06 9.82
N VAL A 24 -25.60 -9.29 8.76
CA VAL A 24 -24.29 -9.25 8.12
C VAL A 24 -23.35 -8.65 9.16
N LEU A 25 -22.59 -9.52 9.87
CA LEU A 25 -21.45 -9.09 10.64
C LEU A 25 -20.45 -8.53 9.63
N SER A 26 -20.48 -7.20 9.48
CA SER A 26 -19.39 -6.46 8.86
C SER A 26 -18.18 -6.67 9.77
N LEU A 27 -17.37 -7.68 9.48
CA LEU A 27 -15.99 -7.71 9.96
C LEU A 27 -15.31 -6.51 9.29
N GLY A 28 -15.35 -5.37 9.96
CA GLY A 28 -14.41 -4.32 9.72
C GLY A 28 -13.03 -4.93 9.98
N ALA A 29 -12.35 -5.32 8.91
CA ALA A 29 -10.94 -5.57 8.98
C ALA A 29 -10.30 -4.22 9.30
N ASP A 30 -10.10 -3.93 10.58
CA ASP A 30 -9.02 -3.06 11.01
C ASP A 30 -7.74 -3.75 10.51
N GLU A 31 -7.36 -3.39 9.30
CA GLU A 31 -6.04 -3.72 8.77
C GLU A 31 -5.03 -2.91 9.59
N LYS A 32 -4.80 -3.39 10.80
CA LYS A 32 -3.65 -3.02 11.60
C LYS A 32 -2.45 -3.41 10.75
N ALA A 33 -1.93 -2.40 10.03
CA ALA A 33 -0.73 -2.54 9.24
C ALA A 33 0.28 -3.34 10.05
N SER A 34 0.56 -4.57 9.62
CA SER A 34 1.46 -5.47 10.31
C SER A 34 2.85 -4.85 10.22
N ALA A 35 3.24 -4.16 11.29
CA ALA A 35 4.57 -3.58 11.43
C ALA A 35 5.59 -4.70 11.63
N ALA A 36 5.82 -5.49 10.58
CA ALA A 36 6.75 -6.60 10.59
C ALA A 36 8.14 -6.15 10.10
N THR A 37 9.18 -6.65 10.74
CA THR A 37 10.54 -6.53 10.21
C THR A 37 10.67 -7.37 8.95
N GLN A 38 11.07 -6.75 7.85
CA GLN A 38 11.20 -7.37 6.54
C GLN A 38 12.56 -7.05 5.93
N THR A 39 12.97 -7.85 4.98
CA THR A 39 14.14 -7.61 4.15
C THR A 39 13.65 -7.29 2.74
N ILE A 40 13.94 -6.07 2.28
CA ILE A 40 13.47 -5.53 1.01
C ILE A 40 14.67 -5.21 0.13
N LYS A 41 14.62 -5.68 -1.12
CA LYS A 41 15.64 -5.40 -2.14
C LYS A 41 15.10 -4.42 -3.17
N GLY A 42 15.86 -3.37 -3.47
CA GLY A 42 15.44 -2.37 -4.45
C GLY A 42 16.56 -1.40 -4.81
N GLU A 43 16.27 -0.54 -5.78
CA GLU A 43 17.15 0.56 -6.20
C GLU A 43 16.98 1.75 -5.26
N VAL A 44 18.09 2.35 -4.86
CA VAL A 44 18.10 3.62 -4.12
C VAL A 44 17.77 4.76 -5.07
N VAL A 45 16.64 5.43 -4.83
CA VAL A 45 16.21 6.58 -5.62
C VAL A 45 16.07 7.84 -4.76
N ASP A 46 16.30 9.00 -5.34
CA ASP A 46 15.83 10.26 -4.78
C ASP A 46 14.32 10.37 -5.04
N LEU A 47 13.53 10.43 -3.95
CA LEU A 47 12.07 10.44 -4.06
C LEU A 47 11.52 11.67 -4.77
N MET A 48 12.17 12.81 -4.68
CA MET A 48 11.69 14.04 -5.32
C MET A 48 11.71 13.89 -6.84
N CYS A 49 12.87 13.56 -7.40
CA CYS A 49 13.00 13.39 -8.85
C CYS A 49 12.26 12.16 -9.37
N TYR A 50 12.23 11.08 -8.57
CA TYR A 50 11.49 9.88 -8.98
C TYR A 50 9.98 10.12 -9.07
N LEU A 51 9.37 10.78 -8.09
CA LEU A 51 7.93 11.06 -8.08
C LEU A 51 7.54 12.13 -9.09
N ASP A 52 8.40 13.11 -9.34
CA ASP A 52 8.12 14.19 -10.28
C ASP A 52 8.19 13.72 -11.75
N HIS A 53 9.20 12.94 -12.10
CA HIS A 53 9.44 12.57 -13.50
C HIS A 53 10.06 11.17 -13.73
N GLY A 54 9.95 10.27 -12.76
CA GLY A 54 10.38 8.88 -12.88
C GLY A 54 11.89 8.68 -12.96
N ALA A 55 12.69 9.61 -12.38
CA ALA A 55 14.14 9.53 -12.42
C ALA A 55 14.68 8.32 -11.66
N LYS A 56 15.30 7.39 -12.35
CA LYS A 56 15.92 6.17 -11.81
C LYS A 56 17.06 5.68 -12.69
N GLY A 57 17.83 4.73 -12.16
CA GLY A 57 18.92 4.06 -12.86
C GLY A 57 20.18 4.90 -13.02
N GLU A 58 21.18 4.32 -13.63
CA GLU A 58 22.54 4.87 -13.72
C GLU A 58 22.59 6.28 -14.34
N LYS A 59 21.69 6.60 -15.28
CA LYS A 59 21.61 7.93 -15.91
C LYS A 59 21.30 9.04 -14.89
N HIS A 60 20.61 8.72 -13.81
CA HIS A 60 20.22 9.65 -12.76
C HIS A 60 21.08 9.56 -11.50
N LYS A 61 22.07 8.65 -11.44
CA LYS A 61 22.93 8.43 -10.26
C LYS A 61 23.53 9.71 -9.70
N GLY A 62 24.12 10.52 -10.55
CA GLY A 62 24.77 11.76 -10.12
C GLY A 62 23.80 12.81 -9.58
N CYS A 63 22.58 12.89 -10.16
CA CYS A 63 21.51 13.77 -9.70
C CYS A 63 20.97 13.27 -8.35
N ALA A 64 20.58 12.00 -8.28
CA ALA A 64 20.05 11.38 -7.07
C ALA A 64 21.02 11.51 -5.90
N LYS A 65 22.31 11.23 -6.12
CA LYS A 65 23.35 11.41 -5.11
C LYS A 65 23.36 12.83 -4.54
N LYS A 66 23.38 13.85 -5.39
CA LYS A 66 23.41 15.26 -4.95
C LYS A 66 22.14 15.65 -4.18
N CYS A 67 20.97 15.23 -4.65
CA CYS A 67 19.69 15.50 -4.00
C CYS A 67 19.64 14.86 -2.61
N ILE A 68 20.05 13.61 -2.50
CA ILE A 68 20.10 12.88 -1.23
C ILE A 68 21.09 13.53 -0.27
N GLU A 69 22.30 13.88 -0.74
CA GLU A 69 23.32 14.58 0.06
C GLU A 69 22.84 15.95 0.57
N SER A 70 21.96 16.60 -0.19
CA SER A 70 21.35 17.88 0.20
C SER A 70 20.18 17.75 1.18
N GLY A 71 19.85 16.52 1.61
CA GLY A 71 18.77 16.24 2.56
C GLY A 71 17.45 15.82 1.90
N GLY A 72 17.45 15.54 0.60
CA GLY A 72 16.29 14.99 -0.10
C GLY A 72 15.86 13.63 0.45
N PRO A 73 14.56 13.30 0.42
CA PRO A 73 14.06 12.03 0.93
C PRO A 73 14.52 10.86 0.06
N VAL A 74 14.94 9.77 0.71
CA VAL A 74 15.43 8.57 0.03
C VAL A 74 14.32 7.55 -0.10
N GLY A 75 14.19 6.98 -1.30
CA GLY A 75 13.32 5.85 -1.58
C GLY A 75 14.09 4.57 -1.90
N LEU A 76 13.44 3.44 -1.65
CA LEU A 76 13.82 2.14 -2.17
C LEU A 76 12.75 1.68 -3.16
N LEU A 77 13.11 1.55 -4.43
CA LEU A 77 12.23 1.12 -5.50
C LEU A 77 12.49 -0.35 -5.83
N THR A 78 11.53 -1.21 -5.59
CA THR A 78 11.65 -2.64 -5.87
C THR A 78 11.45 -2.99 -7.35
N ALA A 79 11.81 -4.20 -7.75
CA ALA A 79 11.65 -4.67 -9.12
C ALA A 79 10.18 -4.82 -9.58
N ASP A 80 9.25 -4.92 -8.63
CA ASP A 80 7.80 -4.94 -8.85
C ASP A 80 7.15 -3.56 -8.65
N ASP A 81 7.94 -2.49 -8.80
CA ASP A 81 7.54 -1.09 -8.73
C ASP A 81 6.89 -0.67 -7.38
N GLN A 82 7.23 -1.37 -6.28
CA GLN A 82 6.86 -0.88 -4.95
C GLN A 82 7.86 0.18 -4.50
N LEU A 83 7.35 1.28 -3.98
CA LEU A 83 8.17 2.39 -3.51
C LEU A 83 8.05 2.53 -1.99
N TYR A 84 9.18 2.59 -1.31
CA TYR A 84 9.26 2.76 0.13
C TYR A 84 10.07 4.01 0.47
N LEU A 85 9.56 4.86 1.35
CA LEU A 85 10.37 5.87 2.03
C LEU A 85 11.34 5.15 2.97
N VAL A 86 12.61 5.53 2.99
CA VAL A 86 13.62 4.91 3.86
C VAL A 86 14.00 5.83 4.99
N ILE A 87 13.87 5.34 6.23
CA ILE A 87 14.23 6.05 7.46
C ILE A 87 15.02 5.08 8.36
N GLY A 88 16.09 5.58 8.98
CA GLY A 88 16.80 4.88 10.04
C GLY A 88 16.05 4.95 11.37
N ASP A 89 16.77 4.93 12.47
CA ASP A 89 16.18 5.08 13.81
C ASP A 89 15.75 6.55 14.04
N HIS A 90 14.55 6.87 13.53
CA HIS A 90 13.99 8.24 13.50
C HIS A 90 14.89 9.31 12.89
N GLN A 91 15.83 8.90 12.05
CA GLN A 91 16.79 9.79 11.39
C GLN A 91 16.95 9.42 9.91
N PRO A 92 17.21 10.42 9.04
CA PRO A 92 17.53 10.14 7.65
C PRO A 92 18.83 9.32 7.51
N LEU A 93 18.84 8.38 6.57
CA LEU A 93 20.04 7.60 6.18
C LEU A 93 20.77 8.21 4.98
N ASN A 94 20.59 9.49 4.72
CA ASN A 94 21.10 10.16 3.54
C ASN A 94 22.61 10.03 3.36
N LYS A 95 23.36 10.12 4.44
CA LYS A 95 24.84 10.01 4.40
C LYS A 95 25.30 8.64 3.88
N GLU A 96 24.62 7.59 4.28
CA GLU A 96 24.95 6.22 3.89
C GLU A 96 24.42 5.91 2.49
N LEU A 97 23.18 6.30 2.22
CA LEU A 97 22.48 5.93 1.00
C LEU A 97 22.81 6.83 -0.20
N SER A 98 23.33 8.03 -0.01
CA SER A 98 23.78 8.85 -1.13
C SER A 98 24.88 8.20 -1.96
N ALA A 99 25.79 7.49 -1.30
CA ALA A 99 26.84 6.71 -1.97
C ALA A 99 26.28 5.52 -2.77
N LYS A 100 25.06 5.10 -2.44
CA LYS A 100 24.34 3.96 -3.06
C LYS A 100 23.28 4.39 -4.08
N ALA A 101 23.22 5.68 -4.41
CA ALA A 101 22.26 6.19 -5.37
C ALA A 101 22.30 5.39 -6.69
N ALA A 102 21.13 5.01 -7.21
CA ALA A 102 20.92 4.15 -8.38
C ALA A 102 21.51 2.72 -8.27
N GLU A 103 21.98 2.32 -7.11
CA GLU A 103 22.39 0.94 -6.86
C GLU A 103 21.23 0.11 -6.30
N THR A 104 21.18 -1.16 -6.67
CA THR A 104 20.26 -2.11 -6.04
C THR A 104 20.90 -2.62 -4.77
N ILE A 105 20.26 -2.35 -3.64
CA ILE A 105 20.70 -2.77 -2.31
C ILE A 105 19.63 -3.60 -1.62
N THR A 106 19.99 -4.15 -0.46
CA THR A 106 19.06 -4.85 0.41
C THR A 106 19.00 -4.11 1.75
N LEU A 107 17.79 -3.73 2.17
CA LEU A 107 17.54 -3.14 3.47
C LEU A 107 16.70 -4.07 4.33
N LYS A 108 17.02 -4.15 5.61
CA LYS A 108 16.21 -4.79 6.63
C LYS A 108 15.64 -3.71 7.54
N GLY A 109 14.34 -3.77 7.82
CA GLY A 109 13.70 -2.79 8.68
C GLY A 109 12.24 -3.13 8.92
N LYS A 110 11.59 -2.30 9.71
CA LYS A 110 10.16 -2.43 9.98
C LYS A 110 9.37 -1.77 8.86
N VAL A 111 8.60 -2.57 8.14
CA VAL A 111 7.73 -2.06 7.07
C VAL A 111 6.41 -1.60 7.66
N VAL A 112 6.03 -0.38 7.37
CA VAL A 112 4.77 0.23 7.75
C VAL A 112 4.09 0.85 6.54
N GLU A 113 2.77 0.84 6.55
CA GLU A 113 1.97 1.48 5.51
C GLU A 113 0.81 2.25 6.15
N ARG A 114 0.54 3.45 5.62
CA ARG A 114 -0.63 4.24 5.98
C ARG A 114 -1.07 5.10 4.80
N ASN A 115 -2.35 5.04 4.46
CA ASN A 115 -2.95 5.80 3.38
C ASN A 115 -2.20 5.64 2.04
N GLY A 116 -1.71 4.43 1.75
CA GLY A 116 -0.95 4.13 0.53
C GLY A 116 0.53 4.54 0.57
N MET A 117 1.00 5.20 1.61
CA MET A 117 2.42 5.51 1.79
C MET A 117 3.11 4.38 2.54
N LYS A 118 4.14 3.80 1.92
CA LYS A 118 4.96 2.74 2.50
C LYS A 118 6.29 3.30 3.00
N MET A 119 6.75 2.79 4.13
CA MET A 119 8.02 3.19 4.73
C MET A 119 8.76 1.98 5.31
N ILE A 120 10.07 1.99 5.18
CA ILE A 120 10.96 1.11 5.93
C ILE A 120 11.57 1.97 7.04
N GLU A 121 11.16 1.72 8.28
CA GLU A 121 11.65 2.41 9.47
C GLU A 121 12.68 1.51 10.18
N ASN A 122 13.65 2.12 10.86
CA ASN A 122 14.82 1.44 11.42
C ASN A 122 15.56 0.61 10.36
N ALA A 123 15.69 1.21 9.18
CA ALA A 123 16.33 0.56 8.05
C ALA A 123 17.83 0.36 8.28
N GLU A 124 18.31 -0.84 8.02
CA GLU A 124 19.71 -1.23 8.10
C GLU A 124 20.15 -1.83 6.77
N LEU A 125 21.30 -1.37 6.25
CA LEU A 125 21.90 -1.93 5.05
C LEU A 125 22.39 -3.35 5.34
N GLN A 126 22.04 -4.27 4.45
CA GLN A 126 22.52 -5.65 4.48
C GLN A 126 23.62 -5.84 3.44
N ASP A 127 24.68 -6.54 3.81
CA ASP A 127 25.81 -6.90 2.94
C ASP A 127 25.44 -8.00 1.90
#